data_f90dd0724da4af41bbbed9dca4803093
#
_entry.id   f90dd0724da4af41bbbed9dca4803093
#
_cell.length_a   1.000
_cell.length_b   1.000
_cell.length_c   1.000
_cell.angle_alpha   90.00
_cell.angle_beta   90.00
_cell.angle_gamma   90.00
#
_symmetry.space_group_name_H-M   'P 1'
#
loop_
_entity.id
_entity.type
_entity.pdbx_description
1 polymer ?
#
loop_
_entity_poly.entity_id
_entity_poly.type
_entity_poly.pdbx_seq_one_letter_code
_entity_poly.pdbx_strand_id
1 'polypeptide(L)'
;MTQTGATGSEPAKETARSSSADKSRPLPPADLAGVPVYCSWSGGKDSALALHHALRLGAEPRLLVTMLTEGGERSRSHGLRRELLETQAAALGVPISFGAATWAGYEDVLRRELVEAARQGLRTGVFGDIDIERHRDWVESVASAAGTRACLPLWQRSREALMREVLDLGFQAVIVAVREDALPPSLLGERIDAAMLRAFEAAGVDLAGENGEFHTFVVDGPPFSGAVEVDLGERVLRDGVWFVDLLPRHPSG
;
A
#
# COMPACT_ATOMS: atom_id res chain seq x y z
N MET A 1 -66.47 -51.97 3.28
CA MET A 1 -65.11 -52.34 3.76
C MET A 1 -64.16 -51.52 2.97
N THR A 2 -63.81 -50.37 3.48
CA THR A 2 -62.95 -49.36 2.85
C THR A 2 -61.83 -49.04 3.80
N GLN A 3 -60.60 -49.35 3.36
CA GLN A 3 -59.37 -48.95 4.09
C GLN A 3 -58.86 -47.64 3.50
N THR A 4 -58.77 -46.67 4.35
CA THR A 4 -58.16 -45.38 4.09
C THR A 4 -56.64 -45.49 4.35
N GLY A 5 -55.83 -45.22 3.32
CA GLY A 5 -54.41 -45.09 3.42
C GLY A 5 -54.04 -43.64 3.75
N ALA A 6 -53.34 -43.47 4.87
CA ALA A 6 -52.73 -42.19 5.20
C ALA A 6 -51.37 -42.06 4.57
N THR A 7 -51.16 -41.09 3.72
CA THR A 7 -49.87 -40.68 3.17
C THR A 7 -49.23 -39.64 4.11
N GLY A 8 -48.18 -40.07 4.83
CA GLY A 8 -47.36 -39.16 5.61
C GLY A 8 -46.40 -38.38 4.69
N SER A 9 -46.53 -37.08 4.68
CA SER A 9 -45.58 -36.17 4.07
C SER A 9 -44.40 -35.94 5.01
N GLU A 10 -43.23 -36.37 4.56
CA GLU A 10 -41.94 -36.01 5.19
C GLU A 10 -41.68 -34.52 4.99
N PRO A 11 -41.18 -33.79 6.02
CA PRO A 11 -40.74 -32.42 5.84
C PRO A 11 -39.38 -32.37 5.11
N ALA A 12 -39.35 -31.62 4.02
CA ALA A 12 -38.13 -31.31 3.31
C ALA A 12 -37.09 -30.69 4.25
N LYS A 13 -35.93 -31.36 4.36
CA LYS A 13 -34.74 -30.79 4.98
C LYS A 13 -34.25 -29.63 4.14
N GLU A 14 -34.50 -28.43 4.57
CA GLU A 14 -33.90 -27.19 4.09
C GLU A 14 -32.40 -27.23 4.40
N THR A 15 -31.61 -27.66 3.42
CA THR A 15 -30.16 -27.58 3.46
C THR A 15 -29.77 -26.11 3.42
N ALA A 16 -29.51 -25.52 4.58
CA ALA A 16 -28.82 -24.25 4.70
C ALA A 16 -27.49 -24.33 3.93
N ARG A 17 -27.48 -23.79 2.71
CA ARG A 17 -26.25 -23.52 1.98
C ARG A 17 -25.49 -22.44 2.74
N SER A 18 -24.57 -22.87 3.58
CA SER A 18 -23.50 -22.03 4.09
C SER A 18 -22.77 -21.46 2.86
N SER A 19 -23.07 -20.23 2.52
CA SER A 19 -22.30 -19.44 1.58
C SER A 19 -20.91 -19.28 2.21
N SER A 20 -19.98 -20.15 1.79
CA SER A 20 -18.57 -19.88 1.98
C SER A 20 -18.29 -18.65 1.13
N ALA A 21 -18.35 -17.46 1.74
CA ALA A 21 -17.89 -16.24 1.10
C ALA A 21 -16.46 -16.52 0.63
N ASP A 22 -16.23 -16.38 -0.66
CA ASP A 22 -14.92 -16.52 -1.28
C ASP A 22 -13.98 -15.51 -0.61
N LYS A 23 -13.14 -16.00 0.31
CA LYS A 23 -12.23 -15.20 1.13
C LYS A 23 -11.08 -14.60 0.32
N SER A 24 -10.94 -14.98 -0.96
CA SER A 24 -9.90 -14.50 -1.87
C SER A 24 -10.27 -13.23 -2.62
N ARG A 25 -11.53 -12.79 -2.57
CA ARG A 25 -11.96 -11.58 -3.26
C ARG A 25 -11.63 -10.33 -2.44
N PRO A 26 -10.97 -9.30 -3.05
CA PRO A 26 -10.71 -8.03 -2.37
C PRO A 26 -12.00 -7.48 -1.75
N LEU A 27 -11.92 -6.94 -0.54
CA LEU A 27 -13.06 -6.24 0.05
C LEU A 27 -13.47 -5.10 -0.85
N PRO A 28 -14.74 -5.03 -1.26
CA PRO A 28 -15.23 -3.84 -1.93
C PRO A 28 -15.04 -2.64 -0.99
N PRO A 29 -14.61 -1.48 -1.53
CA PRO A 29 -14.34 -0.28 -0.74
C PRO A 29 -15.49 0.16 0.19
N ALA A 30 -16.74 -0.19 -0.15
CA ALA A 30 -17.93 0.14 0.65
C ALA A 30 -17.97 -0.48 2.05
N ASP A 31 -17.13 -1.49 2.32
CA ASP A 31 -17.17 -2.26 3.58
C ASP A 31 -16.13 -1.79 4.61
N LEU A 32 -15.60 -0.56 4.51
CA LEU A 32 -14.54 -0.06 5.40
C LEU A 32 -15.04 0.87 6.52
N ALA A 33 -16.32 1.24 6.57
CA ALA A 33 -16.84 2.16 7.57
C ALA A 33 -16.68 1.61 9.00
N GLY A 34 -15.88 2.31 9.83
CA GLY A 34 -15.57 1.92 11.20
C GLY A 34 -14.68 0.68 11.32
N VAL A 35 -14.09 0.20 10.22
CA VAL A 35 -13.23 -0.98 10.24
C VAL A 35 -11.81 -0.57 10.64
N PRO A 36 -11.24 -1.15 11.72
CA PRO A 36 -9.84 -0.95 12.05
C PRO A 36 -8.96 -1.69 11.04
N VAL A 37 -8.00 -0.96 10.45
CA VAL A 37 -7.13 -1.48 9.40
C VAL A 37 -5.65 -1.32 9.74
N TYR A 38 -4.82 -2.22 9.21
CA TYR A 38 -3.41 -1.93 8.98
C TYR A 38 -3.22 -1.48 7.52
N CYS A 39 -2.14 -0.73 7.25
CA CYS A 39 -1.78 -0.31 5.90
C CYS A 39 -0.38 -0.81 5.57
N SER A 40 -0.22 -1.49 4.43
CA SER A 40 1.10 -1.74 3.84
C SER A 40 1.68 -0.41 3.39
N TRP A 41 2.76 0.02 4.06
CA TRP A 41 3.27 1.39 3.93
C TRP A 41 4.66 1.41 3.32
N SER A 42 4.76 1.93 2.12
CA SER A 42 6.04 2.16 1.44
C SER A 42 6.59 3.57 1.64
N GLY A 43 5.75 4.50 2.09
CA GLY A 43 6.03 5.93 2.15
C GLY A 43 5.83 6.66 0.82
N GLY A 44 5.51 5.94 -0.25
CA GLY A 44 5.29 6.48 -1.59
C GLY A 44 3.84 6.85 -1.90
N LYS A 45 3.64 7.41 -3.09
CA LYS A 45 2.37 7.96 -3.56
C LYS A 45 1.20 6.97 -3.52
N ASP A 46 1.45 5.69 -3.89
CA ASP A 46 0.38 4.70 -4.02
C ASP A 46 -0.12 4.25 -2.64
N SER A 47 0.79 3.99 -1.69
CA SER A 47 0.41 3.70 -0.31
C SER A 47 -0.31 4.87 0.35
N ALA A 48 0.12 6.11 0.07
CA ALA A 48 -0.52 7.32 0.61
C ALA A 48 -1.91 7.55 0.02
N LEU A 49 -2.07 7.37 -1.30
CA LEU A 49 -3.37 7.48 -1.97
C LEU A 49 -4.33 6.37 -1.54
N ALA A 50 -3.84 5.12 -1.39
CA ALA A 50 -4.64 4.00 -0.90
C ALA A 50 -5.14 4.24 0.53
N LEU A 51 -4.28 4.75 1.41
CA LEU A 51 -4.67 5.16 2.76
C LEU A 51 -5.72 6.28 2.74
N HIS A 52 -5.53 7.31 1.89
CA HIS A 52 -6.50 8.38 1.73
C HIS A 52 -7.88 7.83 1.31
N HIS A 53 -7.92 6.94 0.31
CA HIS A 53 -9.19 6.31 -0.10
C HIS A 53 -9.82 5.49 1.02
N ALA A 54 -9.03 4.71 1.76
CA ALA A 54 -9.54 3.94 2.89
C ALA A 54 -10.16 4.85 3.96
N LEU A 55 -9.50 5.96 4.30
CA LEU A 55 -10.03 6.98 5.22
C LEU A 55 -11.34 7.60 4.71
N ARG A 56 -11.42 7.91 3.40
CA ARG A 56 -12.64 8.45 2.77
C ARG A 56 -13.81 7.47 2.84
N LEU A 57 -13.54 6.17 2.90
CA LEU A 57 -14.51 5.09 3.07
C LEU A 57 -14.81 4.78 4.55
N GLY A 58 -14.23 5.56 5.48
CA GLY A 58 -14.48 5.45 6.91
C GLY A 58 -13.63 4.40 7.63
N ALA A 59 -12.56 3.89 7.00
CA ALA A 59 -11.60 3.01 7.69
C ALA A 59 -10.89 3.74 8.83
N GLU A 60 -10.52 2.97 9.86
CA GLU A 60 -9.76 3.45 11.00
C GLU A 60 -8.33 2.88 10.95
N PRO A 61 -7.33 3.59 10.38
CA PRO A 61 -5.96 3.10 10.35
C PRO A 61 -5.39 3.05 11.77
N ARG A 62 -4.90 1.87 12.16
CA ARG A 62 -4.33 1.60 13.49
C ARG A 62 -2.87 1.22 13.45
N LEU A 63 -2.37 0.82 12.29
CA LEU A 63 -0.98 0.37 12.13
C LEU A 63 -0.52 0.57 10.68
N LEU A 64 0.68 1.11 10.50
CA LEU A 64 1.43 1.03 9.26
C LEU A 64 2.41 -0.14 9.35
N VAL A 65 2.56 -0.91 8.28
CA VAL A 65 3.49 -2.04 8.20
C VAL A 65 4.46 -1.79 7.06
N THR A 66 5.74 -1.70 7.37
CA THR A 66 6.79 -1.43 6.37
C THR A 66 7.87 -2.51 6.40
N MET A 67 8.32 -2.90 5.21
CA MET A 67 9.39 -3.85 5.04
C MET A 67 10.73 -3.14 4.77
N LEU A 68 11.72 -3.44 5.63
CA LEU A 68 13.07 -2.93 5.53
C LEU A 68 14.02 -3.97 4.92
N THR A 69 15.19 -3.51 4.49
CA THR A 69 16.34 -4.38 4.17
C THR A 69 16.79 -5.14 5.41
N GLU A 70 17.60 -6.18 5.24
CA GLU A 70 18.06 -7.05 6.32
C GLU A 70 18.71 -6.29 7.50
N GLY A 71 19.44 -5.20 7.20
CA GLY A 71 20.04 -4.32 8.22
C GLY A 71 19.03 -3.49 9.02
N GLY A 72 17.76 -3.44 8.59
CA GLY A 72 16.71 -2.70 9.31
C GLY A 72 16.78 -1.17 9.18
N GLU A 73 17.66 -0.65 8.33
CA GLU A 73 17.94 0.79 8.24
C GLU A 73 17.14 1.49 7.13
N ARG A 74 16.82 0.76 6.05
CA ARG A 74 16.21 1.35 4.85
C ARG A 74 15.04 0.51 4.33
N SER A 75 14.03 1.19 3.80
CA SER A 75 12.96 0.51 3.07
C SER A 75 13.51 -0.16 1.81
N ARG A 76 12.92 -1.29 1.46
CA ARG A 76 13.49 -2.17 0.44
C ARG A 76 13.45 -1.55 -0.96
N SER A 77 12.30 -1.12 -1.44
CA SER A 77 12.13 -0.66 -2.82
C SER A 77 12.47 0.84 -3.00
N HIS A 78 12.17 1.65 -1.99
CA HIS A 78 12.33 3.11 -2.06
C HIS A 78 13.66 3.60 -1.50
N GLY A 79 14.43 2.74 -0.79
CA GLY A 79 15.70 3.10 -0.18
C GLY A 79 15.60 4.12 0.96
N LEU A 80 14.40 4.39 1.46
CA LEU A 80 14.12 5.41 2.49
C LEU A 80 14.68 5.00 3.84
N ARG A 81 15.21 5.96 4.57
CA ARG A 81 15.63 5.77 5.97
C ARG A 81 14.42 5.43 6.83
N ARG A 82 14.62 4.55 7.80
CA ARG A 82 13.62 4.19 8.81
C ARG A 82 13.04 5.43 9.50
N GLU A 83 13.89 6.38 9.90
CA GLU A 83 13.52 7.63 10.57
C GLU A 83 12.49 8.46 9.76
N LEU A 84 12.62 8.50 8.43
CA LEU A 84 11.67 9.21 7.57
C LEU A 84 10.28 8.56 7.60
N LEU A 85 10.24 7.23 7.61
CA LEU A 85 8.98 6.48 7.70
C LEU A 85 8.34 6.65 9.08
N GLU A 86 9.14 6.72 10.14
CA GLU A 86 8.69 7.05 11.49
C GLU A 86 8.14 8.49 11.55
N THR A 87 8.78 9.45 10.86
CA THR A 87 8.30 10.83 10.76
C THR A 87 6.97 10.92 10.00
N GLN A 88 6.82 10.17 8.89
CA GLN A 88 5.52 10.07 8.19
C GLN A 88 4.44 9.48 9.11
N ALA A 89 4.75 8.40 9.81
CA ALA A 89 3.83 7.75 10.74
C ALA A 89 3.36 8.72 11.84
N ALA A 90 4.28 9.52 12.39
CA ALA A 90 3.97 10.57 13.36
C ALA A 90 3.07 11.65 12.76
N ALA A 91 3.35 12.11 11.53
CA ALA A 91 2.53 13.12 10.83
C ALA A 91 1.13 12.57 10.47
N LEU A 92 0.99 11.26 10.30
CA LEU A 92 -0.29 10.58 10.09
C LEU A 92 -1.03 10.28 11.40
N GLY A 93 -0.35 10.34 12.55
CA GLY A 93 -0.89 9.93 13.84
C GLY A 93 -1.14 8.42 13.93
N VAL A 94 -0.45 7.60 13.14
CA VAL A 94 -0.62 6.15 13.07
C VAL A 94 0.69 5.45 13.43
N PRO A 95 0.70 4.51 14.40
CA PRO A 95 1.91 3.75 14.72
C PRO A 95 2.42 2.95 13.53
N ILE A 96 3.74 2.68 13.49
CA ILE A 96 4.38 1.93 12.43
C ILE A 96 5.15 0.73 12.99
N SER A 97 5.02 -0.45 12.34
CA SER A 97 5.86 -1.61 12.56
C SER A 97 6.80 -1.85 11.38
N PHE A 98 7.92 -2.50 11.67
CA PHE A 98 8.95 -2.77 10.68
C PHE A 98 9.35 -4.24 10.68
N GLY A 99 9.19 -4.89 9.53
CA GLY A 99 9.79 -6.18 9.25
C GLY A 99 11.13 -6.00 8.53
N ALA A 100 12.21 -6.61 8.99
CA ALA A 100 13.50 -6.59 8.31
C ALA A 100 13.80 -7.97 7.68
N ALA A 101 14.13 -8.01 6.38
CA ALA A 101 14.31 -9.26 5.65
C ALA A 101 15.27 -9.15 4.47
N THR A 102 15.88 -10.28 4.11
CA THR A 102 16.42 -10.50 2.75
C THR A 102 15.28 -10.67 1.74
N TRP A 103 15.57 -10.69 0.43
CA TRP A 103 14.54 -11.03 -0.56
C TRP A 103 13.95 -12.43 -0.36
N ALA A 104 14.79 -13.40 -0.01
CA ALA A 104 14.35 -14.78 0.21
C ALA A 104 13.44 -14.92 1.45
N GLY A 105 13.62 -14.08 2.46
CA GLY A 105 12.83 -14.10 3.69
C GLY A 105 11.67 -13.09 3.71
N TYR A 106 11.46 -12.33 2.64
CA TYR A 106 10.53 -11.20 2.62
C TYR A 106 9.10 -11.62 2.98
N GLU A 107 8.57 -12.64 2.29
CA GLU A 107 7.20 -13.11 2.50
C GLU A 107 6.97 -13.62 3.91
N ASP A 108 7.91 -14.40 4.45
CA ASP A 108 7.80 -14.96 5.80
C ASP A 108 7.80 -13.87 6.87
N VAL A 109 8.63 -12.83 6.69
CA VAL A 109 8.67 -11.70 7.61
C VAL A 109 7.40 -10.88 7.50
N LEU A 110 6.96 -10.52 6.28
CA LEU A 110 5.71 -9.79 6.09
C LEU A 110 4.54 -10.56 6.72
N ARG A 111 4.42 -11.85 6.45
CA ARG A 111 3.38 -12.69 7.02
C ARG A 111 3.38 -12.66 8.56
N ARG A 112 4.56 -12.65 9.20
CA ARG A 112 4.66 -12.51 10.68
C ARG A 112 4.13 -11.16 11.16
N GLU A 113 4.48 -10.06 10.49
CA GLU A 113 3.94 -8.73 10.81
C GLU A 113 2.41 -8.69 10.68
N LEU A 114 1.86 -9.29 9.61
CA LEU A 114 0.41 -9.35 9.41
C LEU A 114 -0.29 -10.27 10.43
N VAL A 115 0.33 -11.37 10.85
CA VAL A 115 -0.18 -12.22 11.95
C VAL A 115 -0.23 -11.43 13.25
N GLU A 116 0.78 -10.61 13.54
CA GLU A 116 0.79 -9.77 14.74
C GLU A 116 -0.28 -8.68 14.66
N ALA A 117 -0.46 -8.04 13.50
CA ALA A 117 -1.58 -7.13 13.27
C ALA A 117 -2.94 -7.83 13.50
N ALA A 118 -3.09 -9.08 13.02
CA ALA A 118 -4.30 -9.87 13.22
C ALA A 118 -4.56 -10.19 14.71
N ARG A 119 -3.51 -10.41 15.52
CA ARG A 119 -3.63 -10.61 16.98
C ARG A 119 -4.11 -9.36 17.70
N GLN A 120 -3.77 -8.18 17.16
CA GLN A 120 -4.26 -6.89 17.66
C GLN A 120 -5.68 -6.56 17.16
N GLY A 121 -6.35 -7.49 16.46
CA GLY A 121 -7.71 -7.32 15.97
C GLY A 121 -7.78 -6.69 14.57
N LEU A 122 -6.65 -6.38 13.93
CA LEU A 122 -6.61 -5.78 12.60
C LEU A 122 -6.73 -6.87 11.53
N ARG A 123 -7.94 -7.12 11.08
CA ARG A 123 -8.27 -8.20 10.13
C ARG A 123 -8.34 -7.76 8.68
N THR A 124 -8.13 -6.47 8.42
CA THR A 124 -8.17 -5.89 7.07
C THR A 124 -6.92 -5.08 6.85
N GLY A 125 -6.22 -5.35 5.75
CA GLY A 125 -5.05 -4.60 5.31
C GLY A 125 -5.33 -3.78 4.07
N VAL A 126 -4.88 -2.53 4.04
CA VAL A 126 -4.95 -1.63 2.89
C VAL A 126 -3.62 -1.70 2.14
N PHE A 127 -3.71 -1.92 0.82
CA PHE A 127 -2.55 -2.05 -0.07
C PHE A 127 -2.70 -1.12 -1.27
N GLY A 128 -1.59 -0.60 -1.78
CA GLY A 128 -1.54 0.39 -2.85
C GLY A 128 -1.40 -0.20 -4.27
N ASP A 129 -1.63 -1.49 -4.45
CA ASP A 129 -1.51 -2.15 -5.76
C ASP A 129 -2.61 -1.68 -6.72
N ILE A 130 -2.24 -1.44 -8.01
CA ILE A 130 -3.10 -0.78 -8.99
C ILE A 130 -3.72 -1.80 -9.95
N ASP A 131 -2.91 -2.53 -10.77
CA ASP A 131 -3.43 -3.33 -11.87
C ASP A 131 -2.59 -4.58 -12.23
N ILE A 132 -1.50 -4.84 -11.53
CA ILE A 132 -0.65 -6.00 -11.79
C ILE A 132 -1.21 -7.23 -11.06
N GLU A 133 -1.88 -8.13 -11.79
CA GLU A 133 -2.58 -9.29 -11.21
C GLU A 133 -1.69 -10.15 -10.30
N ARG A 134 -0.43 -10.42 -10.70
CA ARG A 134 0.49 -11.21 -9.86
C ARG A 134 0.77 -10.55 -8.49
N HIS A 135 0.77 -9.21 -8.42
CA HIS A 135 0.94 -8.48 -7.16
C HIS A 135 -0.28 -8.63 -6.28
N ARG A 136 -1.48 -8.44 -6.84
CA ARG A 136 -2.73 -8.69 -6.13
C ARG A 136 -2.81 -10.11 -5.59
N ASP A 137 -2.61 -11.11 -6.45
CA ASP A 137 -2.71 -12.51 -6.07
C ASP A 137 -1.74 -12.85 -4.94
N TRP A 138 -0.52 -12.30 -4.99
CA TRP A 138 0.46 -12.47 -3.94
C TRP A 138 0.03 -11.79 -2.63
N VAL A 139 -0.41 -10.53 -2.69
CA VAL A 139 -0.88 -9.76 -1.52
C VAL A 139 -2.07 -10.46 -0.85
N GLU A 140 -3.05 -10.92 -1.64
CA GLU A 140 -4.22 -11.66 -1.14
C GLU A 140 -3.80 -12.99 -0.49
N SER A 141 -2.86 -13.71 -1.09
CA SER A 141 -2.34 -14.96 -0.54
C SER A 141 -1.65 -14.75 0.80
N VAL A 142 -0.74 -13.78 0.90
CA VAL A 142 0.00 -13.49 2.14
C VAL A 142 -0.94 -12.99 3.23
N ALA A 143 -1.88 -12.10 2.92
CA ALA A 143 -2.89 -11.62 3.85
C ALA A 143 -3.77 -12.76 4.36
N SER A 144 -4.27 -13.61 3.46
CA SER A 144 -5.09 -14.78 3.81
C SER A 144 -4.33 -15.76 4.71
N ALA A 145 -3.06 -16.06 4.40
CA ALA A 145 -2.20 -16.92 5.22
C ALA A 145 -1.95 -16.35 6.62
N ALA A 146 -2.04 -15.02 6.79
CA ALA A 146 -1.94 -14.34 8.07
C ALA A 146 -3.29 -14.24 8.82
N GLY A 147 -4.38 -14.74 8.25
CA GLY A 147 -5.74 -14.64 8.81
C GLY A 147 -6.34 -13.23 8.70
N THR A 148 -5.89 -12.45 7.71
CA THR A 148 -6.41 -11.12 7.37
C THR A 148 -6.96 -11.09 5.94
N ARG A 149 -7.49 -9.97 5.51
CA ARG A 149 -7.99 -9.74 4.14
C ARG A 149 -7.29 -8.53 3.55
N ALA A 150 -6.92 -8.61 2.27
CA ALA A 150 -6.43 -7.47 1.53
C ALA A 150 -7.59 -6.60 1.02
N CYS A 151 -7.43 -5.29 1.12
CA CYS A 151 -8.25 -4.27 0.49
C CYS A 151 -7.36 -3.42 -0.41
N LEU A 152 -7.69 -3.34 -1.68
CA LEU A 152 -6.92 -2.64 -2.71
C LEU A 152 -7.78 -1.49 -3.27
N PRO A 153 -7.81 -0.30 -2.62
CA PRO A 153 -8.67 0.81 -3.03
C PRO A 153 -8.37 1.37 -4.42
N LEU A 154 -7.16 1.14 -4.93
CA LEU A 154 -6.70 1.62 -6.24
C LEU A 154 -6.87 0.58 -7.35
N TRP A 155 -7.33 -0.63 -7.01
CA TRP A 155 -7.36 -1.76 -7.94
C TRP A 155 -8.16 -1.47 -9.21
N GLN A 156 -7.53 -1.75 -10.37
CA GLN A 156 -8.08 -1.56 -11.72
C GLN A 156 -8.48 -0.12 -12.07
N ARG A 157 -7.98 0.86 -11.33
CA ARG A 157 -8.13 2.25 -11.72
C ARG A 157 -7.07 2.65 -12.75
N SER A 158 -7.42 3.56 -13.66
CA SER A 158 -6.47 4.08 -14.64
C SER A 158 -5.27 4.73 -13.95
N ARG A 159 -4.05 4.32 -14.32
CA ARG A 159 -2.78 4.89 -13.81
C ARG A 159 -2.74 6.40 -14.00
N GLU A 160 -3.17 6.88 -15.18
CA GLU A 160 -3.27 8.31 -15.48
C GLU A 160 -4.25 9.02 -14.52
N ALA A 161 -5.44 8.45 -14.31
CA ALA A 161 -6.44 9.02 -13.42
C ALA A 161 -5.94 9.07 -11.97
N LEU A 162 -5.24 8.03 -11.49
CA LEU A 162 -4.63 8.00 -10.16
C LEU A 162 -3.54 9.08 -10.02
N MET A 163 -2.70 9.25 -11.03
CA MET A 163 -1.64 10.28 -10.97
C MET A 163 -2.20 11.69 -11.02
N ARG A 164 -3.26 11.94 -11.78
CA ARG A 164 -3.99 13.22 -11.73
C ARG A 164 -4.59 13.45 -10.35
N GLU A 165 -5.21 12.44 -9.77
CA GLU A 165 -5.79 12.52 -8.43
C GLU A 165 -4.74 12.81 -7.35
N VAL A 166 -3.54 12.21 -7.42
CA VAL A 166 -2.41 12.55 -6.55
C VAL A 166 -2.12 14.04 -6.58
N LEU A 167 -2.08 14.64 -7.78
CA LEU A 167 -1.83 16.09 -7.95
C LEU A 167 -3.02 16.93 -7.49
N ASP A 168 -4.25 16.57 -7.86
CA ASP A 168 -5.47 17.32 -7.56
C ASP A 168 -5.76 17.35 -6.05
N LEU A 169 -5.42 16.27 -5.34
CA LEU A 169 -5.51 16.20 -3.89
C LEU A 169 -4.38 16.97 -3.18
N GLY A 170 -3.36 17.43 -3.90
CA GLY A 170 -2.24 18.19 -3.35
C GLY A 170 -1.17 17.33 -2.67
N PHE A 171 -1.09 16.03 -2.97
CA PHE A 171 0.04 15.24 -2.51
C PHE A 171 1.36 15.76 -3.06
N GLN A 172 2.33 15.90 -2.18
CA GLN A 172 3.70 16.32 -2.50
C GLN A 172 4.59 15.07 -2.53
N ALA A 173 4.70 14.44 -3.70
CA ALA A 173 5.48 13.22 -3.91
C ALA A 173 6.85 13.57 -4.53
N VAL A 174 7.94 13.27 -3.82
CA VAL A 174 9.33 13.48 -4.25
C VAL A 174 9.85 12.19 -4.88
N ILE A 175 10.51 12.25 -6.03
CA ILE A 175 11.17 11.10 -6.66
C ILE A 175 12.44 10.76 -5.87
N VAL A 176 12.52 9.53 -5.36
CA VAL A 176 13.64 9.06 -4.52
C VAL A 176 14.47 7.97 -5.18
N ALA A 177 13.91 7.29 -6.18
CA ALA A 177 14.62 6.30 -6.96
C ALA A 177 14.18 6.37 -8.42
N VAL A 178 15.13 6.15 -9.34
CA VAL A 178 14.85 6.03 -10.78
C VAL A 178 15.70 4.90 -11.36
N ARG A 179 15.09 4.08 -12.20
CA ARG A 179 15.81 3.05 -12.94
C ARG A 179 16.64 3.70 -14.05
N GLU A 180 17.91 3.33 -14.12
CA GLU A 180 18.93 3.96 -14.99
C GLU A 180 18.57 3.93 -16.48
N ASP A 181 17.91 2.86 -16.95
CA ASP A 181 17.49 2.67 -18.32
C ASP A 181 16.15 3.35 -18.67
N ALA A 182 15.42 3.86 -17.68
CA ALA A 182 14.10 4.45 -17.86
C ALA A 182 14.10 5.97 -17.73
N LEU A 183 14.79 6.50 -16.73
CA LEU A 183 14.72 7.93 -16.38
C LEU A 183 16.08 8.47 -15.95
N PRO A 184 16.38 9.75 -16.24
CA PRO A 184 17.63 10.37 -15.85
C PRO A 184 17.71 10.63 -14.33
N PRO A 185 18.90 10.49 -13.72
CA PRO A 185 19.09 10.72 -12.29
C PRO A 185 18.91 12.19 -11.86
N SER A 186 18.77 13.12 -12.81
CA SER A 186 18.45 14.52 -12.53
C SER A 186 17.06 14.70 -11.92
N LEU A 187 16.14 13.74 -12.11
CA LEU A 187 14.80 13.76 -11.53
C LEU A 187 14.78 13.42 -10.03
N LEU A 188 15.86 12.88 -9.49
CA LEU A 188 15.95 12.58 -8.06
C LEU A 188 15.88 13.86 -7.23
N GLY A 189 14.97 13.88 -6.28
CA GLY A 189 14.69 15.02 -5.41
C GLY A 189 13.65 15.98 -5.97
N GLU A 190 13.22 15.79 -7.24
CA GLU A 190 12.15 16.60 -7.82
C GLU A 190 10.77 16.10 -7.35
N ARG A 191 9.82 17.05 -7.24
CA ARG A 191 8.42 16.73 -6.95
C ARG A 191 7.68 16.41 -8.24
N ILE A 192 6.84 15.39 -8.20
CA ILE A 192 5.96 15.09 -9.33
C ILE A 192 4.96 16.23 -9.48
N ASP A 193 4.91 16.79 -10.67
CA ASP A 193 3.95 17.82 -11.08
C ASP A 193 3.32 17.50 -12.45
N ALA A 194 2.38 18.34 -12.88
CA ALA A 194 1.70 18.15 -14.15
C ALA A 194 2.63 18.27 -15.37
N ALA A 195 3.73 19.04 -15.28
CA ALA A 195 4.70 19.14 -16.37
C ALA A 195 5.52 17.86 -16.50
N MET A 196 5.91 17.28 -15.36
CA MET A 196 6.63 16.00 -15.32
C MET A 196 5.76 14.86 -15.85
N LEU A 197 4.48 14.78 -15.46
CA LEU A 197 3.58 13.76 -16.02
C LEU A 197 3.44 13.85 -17.52
N ARG A 198 3.32 15.07 -18.09
CA ARG A 198 3.33 15.26 -19.56
C ARG A 198 4.64 14.82 -20.21
N ALA A 199 5.77 15.06 -19.55
CA ALA A 199 7.08 14.62 -20.05
C ALA A 199 7.20 13.10 -20.03
N PHE A 200 6.70 12.43 -18.99
CA PHE A 200 6.66 10.97 -18.90
C PHE A 200 5.76 10.36 -19.99
N GLU A 201 4.57 10.91 -20.19
CA GLU A 201 3.66 10.49 -21.26
C GLU A 201 4.31 10.62 -22.65
N ALA A 202 4.94 11.78 -22.94
CA ALA A 202 5.64 12.01 -24.20
C ALA A 202 6.84 11.07 -24.41
N ALA A 203 7.49 10.62 -23.34
CA ALA A 203 8.60 9.68 -23.36
C ALA A 203 8.15 8.20 -23.34
N GLY A 204 6.84 7.93 -23.25
CA GLY A 204 6.31 6.57 -23.14
C GLY A 204 6.65 5.87 -21.81
N VAL A 205 6.94 6.66 -20.76
CA VAL A 205 7.18 6.16 -19.40
C VAL A 205 5.84 5.97 -18.71
N ASP A 206 5.71 4.89 -17.94
CA ASP A 206 4.53 4.66 -17.14
C ASP A 206 4.33 5.76 -16.08
N LEU A 207 3.18 6.43 -16.13
CA LEU A 207 2.90 7.58 -15.28
C LEU A 207 2.87 7.21 -13.79
N ALA A 208 2.49 5.97 -13.46
CA ALA A 208 2.46 5.49 -12.08
C ALA A 208 3.78 4.86 -11.62
N GLY A 209 4.70 4.54 -12.54
CA GLY A 209 5.97 3.88 -12.22
C GLY A 209 5.82 2.41 -11.84
N GLU A 210 4.71 1.75 -12.27
CA GLU A 210 4.37 0.38 -11.89
C GLU A 210 5.32 -0.68 -12.46
N ASN A 211 6.09 -0.34 -13.50
CA ASN A 211 7.13 -1.22 -14.02
C ASN A 211 8.51 -0.96 -13.36
N GLY A 212 8.55 -0.20 -12.28
CA GLY A 212 9.74 0.11 -11.53
C GLY A 212 10.59 1.24 -12.12
N GLU A 213 10.01 2.11 -12.96
CA GLU A 213 10.73 3.24 -13.55
C GLU A 213 11.20 4.25 -12.50
N PHE A 214 10.36 4.48 -11.48
CA PHE A 214 10.69 5.36 -10.36
C PHE A 214 9.93 4.99 -9.09
N HIS A 215 10.45 5.45 -7.95
CA HIS A 215 9.78 5.41 -6.66
C HIS A 215 9.76 6.80 -6.01
N THR A 216 8.78 7.01 -5.14
CA THR A 216 8.53 8.30 -4.51
C THR A 216 8.51 8.24 -3.00
N PHE A 217 8.70 9.40 -2.36
CA PHE A 217 8.43 9.65 -0.96
C PHE A 217 7.43 10.80 -0.85
N VAL A 218 6.33 10.60 -0.14
CA VAL A 218 5.34 11.64 0.08
C VAL A 218 5.74 12.48 1.29
N VAL A 219 5.94 13.77 1.06
CA VAL A 219 6.32 14.71 2.12
C VAL A 219 5.14 15.49 2.69
N ASP A 220 4.00 15.53 1.96
CA ASP A 220 2.77 16.21 2.40
C ASP A 220 1.56 15.74 1.60
N GLY A 221 0.36 15.94 2.14
CA GLY A 221 -0.90 15.61 1.47
C GLY A 221 -2.06 15.38 2.44
N PRO A 222 -3.27 15.07 1.95
CA PRO A 222 -4.50 15.08 2.73
C PRO A 222 -4.52 14.28 4.04
N PRO A 223 -3.84 13.11 4.20
CA PRO A 223 -3.86 12.42 5.48
C PRO A 223 -2.84 12.94 6.50
N PHE A 224 -1.89 13.79 6.07
CA PHE A 224 -0.83 14.28 6.94
C PHE A 224 -1.29 15.48 7.76
N SER A 225 -0.94 15.53 9.05
CA SER A 225 -1.19 16.68 9.94
C SER A 225 -0.20 17.82 9.73
N GLY A 226 0.86 17.61 8.99
CA GLY A 226 1.89 18.57 8.62
C GLY A 226 2.94 17.95 7.72
N ALA A 227 3.68 18.78 7.00
CA ALA A 227 4.70 18.35 6.08
C ALA A 227 5.88 17.66 6.77
N VAL A 228 6.41 16.63 6.14
CA VAL A 228 7.67 15.97 6.52
C VAL A 228 8.81 16.72 5.85
N GLU A 229 9.53 17.51 6.62
CA GLU A 229 10.66 18.30 6.13
C GLU A 229 11.87 17.40 5.86
N VAL A 230 12.46 17.54 4.67
CA VAL A 230 13.61 16.73 4.23
C VAL A 230 14.67 17.59 3.53
N ASP A 231 15.92 17.17 3.70
CA ASP A 231 17.05 17.65 2.90
C ASP A 231 17.50 16.55 1.94
N LEU A 232 18.02 16.96 0.78
CA LEU A 232 18.61 16.03 -0.19
C LEU A 232 20.04 15.69 0.21
N GLY A 233 20.33 14.41 0.36
CA GLY A 233 21.64 13.86 0.59
C GLY A 233 22.30 13.35 -0.70
N GLU A 234 23.14 12.34 -0.57
CA GLU A 234 23.89 11.76 -1.67
C GLU A 234 23.01 11.01 -2.66
N ARG A 235 23.44 11.02 -3.95
CA ARG A 235 22.89 10.17 -4.99
C ARG A 235 23.78 8.96 -5.19
N VAL A 236 23.20 7.76 -5.17
CA VAL A 236 23.94 6.50 -5.30
C VAL A 236 23.29 5.60 -6.34
N LEU A 237 24.13 4.97 -7.18
CA LEU A 237 23.69 3.93 -8.11
C LEU A 237 23.90 2.55 -7.46
N ARG A 238 22.87 1.72 -7.42
CA ARG A 238 22.90 0.33 -6.95
C ARG A 238 22.03 -0.53 -7.84
N ASP A 239 22.58 -1.60 -8.37
CA ASP A 239 21.86 -2.60 -9.17
C ASP A 239 21.01 -2.00 -10.31
N GLY A 240 21.53 -0.96 -11.01
CA GLY A 240 20.85 -0.29 -12.11
C GLY A 240 19.75 0.70 -11.68
N VAL A 241 19.66 1.02 -10.39
CA VAL A 241 18.72 2.01 -9.86
C VAL A 241 19.50 3.12 -9.15
N TRP A 242 19.25 4.34 -9.55
CA TRP A 242 19.72 5.54 -8.87
C TRP A 242 18.79 5.87 -7.69
N PHE A 243 19.37 6.13 -6.54
CA PHE A 243 18.67 6.60 -5.34
C PHE A 243 19.20 7.95 -4.92
N VAL A 244 18.33 8.78 -4.34
CA VAL A 244 18.74 9.93 -3.53
C VAL A 244 18.45 9.64 -2.06
N ASP A 245 19.43 9.88 -1.21
CA ASP A 245 19.22 9.80 0.24
C ASP A 245 18.41 11.03 0.68
N LEU A 246 17.31 10.83 1.34
CA LEU A 246 16.58 11.90 2.02
C LEU A 246 16.98 11.90 3.50
N LEU A 247 17.27 13.08 4.02
CA LEU A 247 17.64 13.31 5.41
C LEU A 247 16.49 14.01 6.13
N PRO A 248 16.01 13.50 7.27
CA PRO A 248 14.99 14.22 8.03
C PRO A 248 15.57 15.56 8.51
N ARG A 249 14.83 16.64 8.26
CA ARG A 249 15.16 17.95 8.82
C ARG A 249 14.50 18.07 10.18
N HIS A 250 15.31 18.11 11.22
CA HIS A 250 14.80 18.38 12.56
C HIS A 250 14.46 19.87 12.66
N PRO A 251 13.29 20.25 13.21
CA PRO A 251 13.00 21.66 13.47
C PRO A 251 14.10 22.23 14.35
N SER A 252 14.68 23.34 13.90
CA SER A 252 15.62 24.10 14.73
C SER A 252 14.87 24.54 15.98
N GLY A 253 15.27 24.03 17.16
CA GLY A 253 14.67 24.32 18.45
C GLY A 253 14.77 25.80 18.82
#